data_d4612926a835510144029254e66fd945
#
_entry.id   d4612926a835510144029254e66fd945
#
_cell.length_a   1.000
_cell.length_b   1.000
_cell.length_c   1.000
_cell.angle_alpha   90.00
_cell.angle_beta   90.00
_cell.angle_gamma   90.00
#
_symmetry.space_group_name_H-M   'P 1'
#
loop_
_entity.id
_entity.type
_entity.pdbx_description
1 polymer ?
#
loop_
_entity_poly.entity_id
_entity_poly.type
_entity_poly.pdbx_seq_one_letter_code
_entity_poly.pdbx_strand_id
1 'polypeptide(L)'
;MIRIEPYSDKEVKSVLTNLMNNQEFMKFIKSNLNKSTSKFLSIPGSSLMVMQLFKSKIKNINSVKEFQDQVKLVLKSVVDQTIEEFQTKGLDNLESNKPYLFIGNHRDITLDSALCNFALDSIGQDTTFNAIGDNLVSVDWMGDLLRLNKSFVISRSGASKKEIYTNLLKASEFIKNKLDGGNHVWIAQKQGRSKDGIDKTDPAVLKMLHIALRKTCDFQEITNYYNIVPCSISYEIDPLAVEKSQQLQNTKSKDLDEDISHIFKGVMLNKGRVKLCFADQIQGAYSPESLAH
;
A
#
# COMPACT_ATOMS: atom_id res chain seq x y z
N MET A 1 17.68 5.05 12.60
CA MET A 1 16.28 4.67 12.96
C MET A 1 15.41 4.94 11.75
N ILE A 2 14.64 3.96 11.28
CA ILE A 2 13.77 4.10 10.09
C ILE A 2 12.64 5.08 10.42
N ARG A 3 12.38 6.05 9.55
CA ARG A 3 11.21 6.93 9.64
C ARG A 3 9.94 6.10 9.42
N ILE A 4 9.03 6.13 10.37
CA ILE A 4 7.75 5.40 10.31
C ILE A 4 6.71 6.20 9.54
N GLU A 5 6.59 7.49 9.81
CA GLU A 5 5.53 8.36 9.32
C GLU A 5 5.68 8.72 7.84
N PRO A 6 4.56 8.90 7.12
CA PRO A 6 4.55 9.48 5.78
C PRO A 6 5.01 10.94 5.81
N TYR A 7 5.21 11.51 4.63
CA TYR A 7 5.54 12.93 4.51
C TYR A 7 4.32 13.82 4.70
N SER A 8 4.57 15.00 5.25
CA SER A 8 3.59 16.10 5.35
C SER A 8 3.68 16.99 4.10
N ASP A 9 2.66 17.84 3.86
CA ASP A 9 2.65 18.78 2.75
C ASP A 9 3.90 19.68 2.70
N LYS A 10 4.42 20.07 3.87
CA LYS A 10 5.63 20.91 3.98
C LYS A 10 6.88 20.25 3.39
N GLU A 11 6.91 18.91 3.35
CA GLU A 11 8.06 18.13 2.90
C GLU A 11 7.96 17.73 1.42
N VAL A 12 6.76 17.74 0.83
CA VAL A 12 6.50 17.22 -0.52
C VAL A 12 7.46 17.82 -1.55
N LYS A 13 7.60 19.13 -1.57
CA LYS A 13 8.45 19.82 -2.56
C LYS A 13 9.92 19.44 -2.47
N SER A 14 10.46 19.34 -1.26
CA SER A 14 11.86 18.95 -1.05
C SER A 14 12.10 17.50 -1.42
N VAL A 15 11.19 16.61 -1.04
CA VAL A 15 11.29 15.17 -1.36
C VAL A 15 11.19 14.93 -2.87
N LEU A 16 10.24 15.56 -3.55
CA LEU A 16 10.13 15.47 -5.00
C LEU A 16 11.36 16.02 -5.72
N THR A 17 11.94 17.11 -5.22
CA THR A 17 13.19 17.65 -5.76
C THR A 17 14.34 16.66 -5.60
N ASN A 18 14.47 16.02 -4.45
CA ASN A 18 15.48 15.00 -4.19
C ASN A 18 15.30 13.78 -5.10
N LEU A 19 14.07 13.30 -5.25
CA LEU A 19 13.74 12.21 -6.18
C LEU A 19 14.15 12.55 -7.63
N MET A 20 13.87 13.76 -8.09
CA MET A 20 14.24 14.20 -9.44
C MET A 20 15.74 14.30 -9.67
N ASN A 21 16.53 14.47 -8.61
CA ASN A 21 17.99 14.50 -8.65
C ASN A 21 18.61 13.11 -8.36
N ASN A 22 17.82 12.12 -7.91
CA ASN A 22 18.31 10.77 -7.65
C ASN A 22 18.54 10.03 -8.97
N GLN A 23 19.80 9.60 -9.21
CA GLN A 23 20.21 8.96 -10.47
C GLN A 23 19.54 7.61 -10.68
N GLU A 24 19.37 6.81 -9.62
CA GLU A 24 18.75 5.48 -9.70
C GLU A 24 17.27 5.61 -10.04
N PHE A 25 16.55 6.51 -9.35
CA PHE A 25 15.16 6.83 -9.66
C PHE A 25 14.98 7.29 -11.10
N MET A 26 15.83 8.21 -11.56
CA MET A 26 15.76 8.74 -12.93
C MET A 26 16.09 7.68 -13.98
N LYS A 27 17.05 6.80 -13.71
CA LYS A 27 17.36 5.65 -14.57
C LYS A 27 16.18 4.69 -14.65
N PHE A 28 15.57 4.43 -13.51
CA PHE A 28 14.40 3.62 -13.37
C PHE A 28 13.20 4.18 -14.18
N ILE A 29 12.85 5.45 -14.02
CA ILE A 29 11.78 6.10 -14.79
C ILE A 29 12.07 6.00 -16.30
N LYS A 30 13.30 6.30 -16.75
CA LYS A 30 13.68 6.21 -18.16
C LYS A 30 13.51 4.81 -18.72
N SER A 31 13.94 3.78 -18.00
CA SER A 31 13.86 2.38 -18.47
C SER A 31 12.42 1.90 -18.63
N ASN A 32 11.49 2.40 -17.79
CA ASN A 32 10.10 1.99 -17.83
C ASN A 32 9.24 2.85 -18.77
N LEU A 33 9.54 4.14 -18.94
CA LEU A 33 8.94 4.95 -19.99
C LEU A 33 9.21 4.36 -21.38
N ASN A 34 10.43 3.90 -21.63
CA ASN A 34 10.78 3.29 -22.92
C ASN A 34 10.01 1.99 -23.22
N LYS A 35 9.61 1.23 -22.20
CA LYS A 35 8.81 0.01 -22.38
C LYS A 35 7.32 0.30 -22.64
N SER A 36 6.78 1.31 -22.00
CA SER A 36 5.35 1.67 -22.08
C SER A 36 4.97 2.43 -23.36
N THR A 37 5.92 3.13 -23.98
CA THR A 37 5.66 4.06 -25.11
C THR A 37 6.32 3.63 -26.41
N SER A 38 6.58 2.33 -26.60
CA SER A 38 7.35 1.79 -27.73
C SER A 38 6.88 2.24 -29.13
N LYS A 39 5.60 2.61 -29.30
CA LYS A 39 5.08 3.16 -30.58
C LYS A 39 5.31 4.67 -30.74
N PHE A 40 5.49 5.44 -29.65
CA PHE A 40 5.68 6.90 -29.70
C PHE A 40 7.15 7.33 -29.62
N LEU A 41 8.02 6.48 -29.08
CA LEU A 41 9.44 6.77 -28.83
C LEU A 41 10.37 6.42 -29.99
N SER A 42 9.82 5.99 -31.12
CA SER A 42 10.60 5.84 -32.38
C SER A 42 11.05 7.19 -32.96
N ILE A 43 10.57 8.32 -32.41
CA ILE A 43 10.97 9.66 -32.85
C ILE A 43 12.19 10.12 -32.03
N PRO A 44 13.33 10.44 -32.62
CA PRO A 44 14.49 10.97 -31.91
C PRO A 44 14.13 12.21 -31.06
N GLY A 45 14.49 12.21 -29.79
CA GLY A 45 14.20 13.33 -28.85
C GLY A 45 12.89 13.22 -28.07
N SER A 46 11.98 12.32 -28.41
CA SER A 46 10.68 12.15 -27.70
C SER A 46 10.86 11.79 -26.22
N SER A 47 11.88 10.99 -25.87
CA SER A 47 12.18 10.63 -24.47
C SER A 47 12.61 11.84 -23.62
N LEU A 48 13.34 12.80 -24.22
CA LEU A 48 13.70 14.05 -23.54
C LEU A 48 12.49 14.94 -23.30
N MET A 49 11.59 15.04 -24.29
CA MET A 49 10.36 15.83 -24.18
C MET A 49 9.40 15.24 -23.12
N VAL A 50 9.19 13.92 -23.12
CA VAL A 50 8.40 13.23 -22.10
C VAL A 50 9.00 13.45 -20.71
N MET A 51 10.33 13.36 -20.59
CA MET A 51 11.01 13.61 -19.33
C MET A 51 10.89 15.07 -18.86
N GLN A 52 10.92 16.04 -19.77
CA GLN A 52 10.71 17.44 -19.42
C GLN A 52 9.27 17.73 -18.96
N LEU A 53 8.28 17.13 -19.63
CA LEU A 53 6.88 17.20 -19.22
C LEU A 53 6.65 16.57 -17.85
N PHE A 54 7.26 15.41 -17.59
CA PHE A 54 7.22 14.75 -16.28
C PHE A 54 7.83 15.65 -15.19
N LYS A 55 9.03 16.21 -15.45
CA LYS A 55 9.67 17.17 -14.53
C LYS A 55 8.83 18.42 -14.28
N SER A 56 8.19 18.94 -15.32
CA SER A 56 7.33 20.12 -15.21
C SER A 56 6.10 19.84 -14.35
N LYS A 57 5.44 18.68 -14.53
CA LYS A 57 4.30 18.28 -13.70
C LYS A 57 4.68 18.14 -12.23
N ILE A 58 5.80 17.46 -11.94
CA ILE A 58 6.26 17.24 -10.56
C ILE A 58 6.61 18.55 -9.85
N LYS A 59 7.18 19.55 -10.55
CA LYS A 59 7.52 20.84 -9.96
C LYS A 59 6.33 21.61 -9.39
N ASN A 60 5.14 21.34 -9.90
CA ASN A 60 3.91 22.03 -9.50
C ASN A 60 3.18 21.34 -8.34
N ILE A 61 3.66 20.19 -7.87
CA ILE A 61 3.08 19.45 -6.75
C ILE A 61 3.61 20.03 -5.44
N ASN A 62 2.71 20.50 -4.57
CA ASN A 62 3.05 21.15 -3.31
C ASN A 62 2.39 20.47 -2.08
N SER A 63 1.50 19.51 -2.31
CA SER A 63 0.80 18.80 -1.24
C SER A 63 0.74 17.28 -1.50
N VAL A 64 0.54 16.52 -0.44
CA VAL A 64 0.32 15.05 -0.53
C VAL A 64 -0.90 14.75 -1.37
N LYS A 65 -1.96 15.56 -1.26
CA LYS A 65 -3.17 15.40 -2.06
C LYS A 65 -2.87 15.58 -3.56
N GLU A 66 -2.18 16.64 -3.95
CA GLU A 66 -1.79 16.87 -5.36
C GLU A 66 -0.90 15.72 -5.88
N PHE A 67 -0.02 15.17 -5.05
CA PHE A 67 0.76 13.99 -5.41
C PHE A 67 -0.14 12.77 -5.63
N GLN A 68 -1.08 12.52 -4.72
CA GLN A 68 -2.03 11.43 -4.85
C GLN A 68 -2.95 11.57 -6.06
N ASP A 69 -3.33 12.80 -6.45
CA ASP A 69 -4.08 13.05 -7.67
C ASP A 69 -3.31 12.60 -8.93
N GLN A 70 -1.97 12.77 -8.94
CA GLN A 70 -1.14 12.21 -10.03
C GLN A 70 -1.05 10.69 -9.97
N VAL A 71 -0.89 10.10 -8.78
CA VAL A 71 -0.89 8.64 -8.59
C VAL A 71 -2.22 8.04 -9.05
N LYS A 72 -3.34 8.70 -8.76
CA LYS A 72 -4.67 8.29 -9.23
C LYS A 72 -4.77 8.20 -10.75
N LEU A 73 -4.24 9.18 -11.47
CA LEU A 73 -4.22 9.16 -12.95
C LEU A 73 -3.41 7.97 -13.48
N VAL A 74 -2.26 7.69 -12.87
CA VAL A 74 -1.44 6.52 -13.22
C VAL A 74 -2.19 5.22 -12.91
N LEU A 75 -2.79 5.12 -11.72
CA LEU A 75 -3.55 3.94 -11.31
C LEU A 75 -4.75 3.70 -12.22
N LYS A 76 -5.49 4.77 -12.59
CA LYS A 76 -6.58 4.65 -13.57
C LYS A 76 -6.08 4.05 -14.89
N SER A 77 -4.95 4.54 -15.41
CA SER A 77 -4.34 4.00 -16.63
C SER A 77 -3.95 2.52 -16.48
N VAL A 78 -3.44 2.11 -15.29
CA VAL A 78 -3.14 0.70 -15.00
C VAL A 78 -4.41 -0.14 -15.01
N VAL A 79 -5.47 0.32 -14.36
CA VAL A 79 -6.77 -0.37 -14.34
C VAL A 79 -7.30 -0.53 -15.77
N ASP A 80 -7.35 0.56 -16.55
CA ASP A 80 -7.87 0.56 -17.92
C ASP A 80 -7.06 -0.35 -18.88
N GLN A 81 -5.77 -0.58 -18.62
CA GLN A 81 -4.90 -1.35 -19.51
C GLN A 81 -4.71 -2.81 -19.09
N THR A 82 -4.87 -3.13 -17.83
CA THR A 82 -4.47 -4.43 -17.28
C THR A 82 -5.58 -5.19 -16.55
N ILE A 83 -6.74 -4.58 -16.38
CA ILE A 83 -7.92 -5.19 -15.74
C ILE A 83 -9.07 -5.13 -16.73
N GLU A 84 -9.64 -6.29 -17.07
CA GLU A 84 -10.76 -6.39 -18.00
C GLU A 84 -12.06 -5.91 -17.37
N GLU A 85 -12.26 -6.24 -16.09
CA GLU A 85 -13.41 -5.84 -15.31
C GLU A 85 -13.02 -5.66 -13.84
N PHE A 86 -13.27 -4.47 -13.28
CA PHE A 86 -13.08 -4.20 -11.86
C PHE A 86 -14.42 -4.12 -11.15
N GLN A 87 -14.70 -5.11 -10.31
CA GLN A 87 -15.94 -5.20 -9.54
C GLN A 87 -15.71 -4.87 -8.07
N THR A 88 -16.63 -4.13 -7.47
CA THR A 88 -16.66 -3.89 -6.01
C THR A 88 -17.94 -4.46 -5.40
N LYS A 89 -17.86 -4.94 -4.16
CA LYS A 89 -19.02 -5.37 -3.38
C LYS A 89 -18.92 -4.82 -1.96
N GLY A 90 -20.03 -4.38 -1.38
CA GLY A 90 -20.10 -3.87 -0.01
C GLY A 90 -19.54 -2.46 0.18
N LEU A 91 -19.14 -1.79 -0.91
CA LEU A 91 -18.64 -0.42 -0.88
C LEU A 91 -19.71 0.57 -0.42
N ASP A 92 -20.97 0.32 -0.80
CA ASP A 92 -22.13 1.14 -0.43
C ASP A 92 -22.49 1.05 1.06
N ASN A 93 -21.94 0.08 1.81
CA ASN A 93 -22.13 -0.06 3.24
C ASN A 93 -21.21 0.88 4.05
N LEU A 94 -20.27 1.56 3.39
CA LEU A 94 -19.37 2.49 4.04
C LEU A 94 -20.03 3.85 4.23
N GLU A 95 -20.15 4.27 5.49
CA GLU A 95 -20.72 5.58 5.84
C GLU A 95 -19.73 6.70 5.49
N SER A 96 -20.24 7.79 4.91
CA SER A 96 -19.46 9.01 4.74
C SER A 96 -19.05 9.57 6.10
N ASN A 97 -17.87 10.11 6.24
CA ASN A 97 -17.33 10.73 7.46
C ASN A 97 -17.02 9.76 8.64
N LYS A 98 -17.03 8.47 8.41
CA LYS A 98 -16.63 7.48 9.41
C LYS A 98 -15.26 6.91 9.06
N PRO A 99 -14.25 7.01 9.94
CA PRO A 99 -12.94 6.41 9.69
C PRO A 99 -13.01 4.89 9.78
N TYR A 100 -12.35 4.20 8.86
CA TYR A 100 -12.31 2.75 8.82
C TYR A 100 -10.89 2.21 8.90
N LEU A 101 -10.73 1.12 9.63
CA LEU A 101 -9.55 0.28 9.59
C LEU A 101 -9.83 -0.91 8.65
N PHE A 102 -9.33 -0.83 7.42
CA PHE A 102 -9.42 -1.92 6.48
C PHE A 102 -8.33 -2.96 6.73
N ILE A 103 -8.73 -4.21 6.93
CA ILE A 103 -7.81 -5.35 7.06
C ILE A 103 -8.00 -6.20 5.81
N GLY A 104 -6.99 -6.18 4.92
CA GLY A 104 -7.06 -6.82 3.62
C GLY A 104 -6.24 -8.10 3.54
N ASN A 105 -6.68 -9.05 2.72
CA ASN A 105 -5.80 -10.12 2.28
C ASN A 105 -4.65 -9.51 1.45
N HIS A 106 -3.54 -10.24 1.32
CA HIS A 106 -2.34 -9.69 0.68
C HIS A 106 -1.92 -10.57 -0.51
N ARG A 107 -2.33 -10.16 -1.70
CA ARG A 107 -2.05 -10.84 -2.96
C ARG A 107 -0.95 -10.16 -3.77
N ASP A 108 -0.96 -8.82 -3.82
CA ASP A 108 0.02 -8.01 -4.54
C ASP A 108 0.71 -7.02 -3.59
N ILE A 109 1.96 -6.63 -3.88
CA ILE A 109 2.72 -5.71 -3.00
C ILE A 109 2.08 -4.32 -2.95
N THR A 110 1.57 -3.85 -4.08
CA THR A 110 1.15 -2.46 -4.29
C THR A 110 -0.34 -2.34 -4.60
N LEU A 111 -0.88 -3.26 -5.42
CA LEU A 111 -2.21 -3.09 -5.99
C LEU A 111 -3.33 -3.37 -4.99
N ASP A 112 -3.13 -4.18 -3.97
CA ASP A 112 -4.20 -4.48 -3.02
C ASP A 112 -4.71 -3.20 -2.34
N SER A 113 -3.83 -2.41 -1.75
CA SER A 113 -4.17 -1.12 -1.13
C SER A 113 -4.48 -0.04 -2.17
N ALA A 114 -3.83 -0.06 -3.33
CA ALA A 114 -4.08 0.91 -4.39
C ALA A 114 -5.49 0.76 -4.97
N LEU A 115 -5.95 -0.47 -5.24
CA LEU A 115 -7.31 -0.73 -5.73
C LEU A 115 -8.37 -0.48 -4.64
N CYS A 116 -8.04 -0.69 -3.36
CA CYS A 116 -8.88 -0.23 -2.26
C CYS A 116 -9.07 1.30 -2.31
N ASN A 117 -7.99 2.05 -2.46
CA ASN A 117 -8.05 3.51 -2.60
C ASN A 117 -8.78 3.96 -3.87
N PHE A 118 -8.64 3.22 -4.98
CA PHE A 118 -9.37 3.48 -6.22
C PHE A 118 -10.88 3.32 -6.03
N ALA A 119 -11.30 2.28 -5.29
CA ALA A 119 -12.69 2.05 -4.95
C ALA A 119 -13.25 3.14 -4.01
N LEU A 120 -12.53 3.50 -2.95
CA LEU A 120 -12.93 4.56 -2.01
C LEU A 120 -13.09 5.91 -2.72
N ASP A 121 -12.17 6.27 -3.60
CA ASP A 121 -12.23 7.49 -4.39
C ASP A 121 -13.46 7.52 -5.33
N SER A 122 -13.91 6.37 -5.85
CA SER A 122 -15.09 6.29 -6.72
C SER A 122 -16.40 6.68 -6.02
N ILE A 123 -16.44 6.60 -4.70
CA ILE A 123 -17.57 7.04 -3.86
C ILE A 123 -17.29 8.35 -3.11
N GLY A 124 -16.22 9.07 -3.47
CA GLY A 124 -15.86 10.36 -2.89
C GLY A 124 -15.26 10.28 -1.48
N GLN A 125 -14.78 9.11 -1.05
CA GLN A 125 -14.09 8.94 0.22
C GLN A 125 -12.58 9.24 0.09
N ASP A 126 -11.96 9.64 1.19
CA ASP A 126 -10.51 9.85 1.25
C ASP A 126 -9.74 8.53 1.11
N THR A 127 -8.52 8.64 0.61
CA THR A 127 -7.58 7.52 0.53
C THR A 127 -7.05 7.13 1.90
N THR A 128 -6.70 5.85 2.04
CA THR A 128 -6.15 5.28 3.27
C THR A 128 -4.69 5.66 3.51
N PHE A 129 -4.27 5.66 4.77
CA PHE A 129 -2.88 5.48 5.15
C PHE A 129 -2.53 3.99 5.04
N ASN A 130 -1.47 3.65 4.30
CA ASN A 130 -1.15 2.26 3.95
C ASN A 130 0.02 1.73 4.77
N ALA A 131 -0.19 0.63 5.48
CA ALA A 131 0.88 -0.06 6.18
C ALA A 131 1.81 -0.79 5.21
N ILE A 132 3.12 -0.56 5.31
CA ILE A 132 4.13 -1.25 4.51
C ILE A 132 5.22 -1.85 5.40
N GLY A 133 5.88 -2.90 4.91
CA GLY A 133 7.04 -3.49 5.58
C GLY A 133 8.31 -2.64 5.42
N ASP A 134 9.23 -2.77 6.38
CA ASP A 134 10.51 -2.07 6.38
C ASP A 134 11.46 -2.48 5.23
N ASN A 135 11.26 -3.65 4.64
CA ASN A 135 11.99 -4.07 3.43
C ASN A 135 11.73 -3.16 2.23
N LEU A 136 10.53 -2.60 2.07
CA LEU A 136 10.19 -1.74 0.93
C LEU A 136 10.83 -0.33 1.00
N VAL A 137 11.30 0.08 2.16
CA VAL A 137 11.94 1.39 2.37
C VAL A 137 13.46 1.31 2.48
N SER A 138 14.05 0.15 2.23
CA SER A 138 15.50 -0.04 2.21
C SER A 138 16.17 0.59 0.98
N VAL A 139 15.40 0.81 -0.08
CA VAL A 139 15.79 1.65 -1.23
C VAL A 139 15.21 3.05 -1.00
N ASP A 140 16.07 4.05 -0.81
CA ASP A 140 15.68 5.39 -0.38
C ASP A 140 14.60 6.03 -1.26
N TRP A 141 14.80 6.03 -2.58
CA TRP A 141 13.83 6.64 -3.50
C TRP A 141 12.46 5.94 -3.51
N MET A 142 12.44 4.60 -3.31
CA MET A 142 11.20 3.85 -3.20
C MET A 142 10.48 4.20 -1.90
N GLY A 143 11.23 4.25 -0.80
CA GLY A 143 10.72 4.67 0.49
C GLY A 143 10.13 6.08 0.45
N ASP A 144 10.75 6.99 -0.28
CA ASP A 144 10.25 8.36 -0.46
C ASP A 144 8.92 8.39 -1.25
N LEU A 145 8.83 7.66 -2.36
CA LEU A 145 7.59 7.54 -3.14
C LEU A 145 6.44 6.98 -2.32
N LEU A 146 6.70 5.90 -1.57
CA LEU A 146 5.69 5.24 -0.76
C LEU A 146 5.19 6.19 0.36
N ARG A 147 6.11 6.91 1.02
CA ARG A 147 5.74 7.87 2.06
C ARG A 147 5.02 9.10 1.53
N LEU A 148 5.33 9.57 0.32
CA LEU A 148 4.55 10.61 -0.36
C LEU A 148 3.11 10.15 -0.64
N ASN A 149 2.90 8.84 -0.83
CA ASN A 149 1.57 8.25 -1.03
C ASN A 149 0.94 7.74 0.27
N LYS A 150 1.09 8.46 1.38
CA LYS A 150 0.50 8.14 2.69
C LYS A 150 0.91 6.77 3.28
N SER A 151 2.01 6.15 2.81
CA SER A 151 2.45 4.89 3.42
C SER A 151 3.23 5.14 4.70
N PHE A 152 2.98 4.31 5.72
CA PHE A 152 3.72 4.28 6.97
C PHE A 152 4.34 2.91 7.19
N VAL A 153 5.48 2.88 7.89
CA VAL A 153 6.30 1.67 8.02
C VAL A 153 5.96 0.91 9.29
N ILE A 154 5.69 -0.39 9.16
CA ILE A 154 5.68 -1.31 10.29
C ILE A 154 7.04 -2.03 10.31
N SER A 155 7.93 -1.59 11.19
CA SER A 155 9.23 -2.24 11.35
C SER A 155 9.13 -3.34 12.41
N ARG A 156 9.47 -4.55 11.97
CA ARG A 156 9.60 -5.74 12.83
C ARG A 156 11.06 -6.13 13.03
N SER A 157 11.99 -5.37 12.46
CA SER A 157 13.43 -5.49 12.66
C SER A 157 13.88 -4.70 13.88
N GLY A 158 14.91 -5.19 14.56
CA GLY A 158 15.53 -4.53 15.71
C GLY A 158 16.57 -5.41 16.36
N ALA A 159 17.58 -4.82 16.98
CA ALA A 159 18.66 -5.51 17.68
C ALA A 159 18.20 -6.22 18.97
N SER A 160 17.01 -5.90 19.47
CA SER A 160 16.45 -6.46 20.71
C SER A 160 14.91 -6.56 20.64
N LYS A 161 14.34 -7.45 21.47
CA LYS A 161 12.88 -7.55 21.65
C LYS A 161 12.26 -6.22 22.09
N LYS A 162 12.96 -5.44 22.91
CA LYS A 162 12.52 -4.12 23.37
C LYS A 162 12.42 -3.14 22.20
N GLU A 163 13.39 -3.14 21.30
CA GLU A 163 13.38 -2.29 20.11
C GLU A 163 12.24 -2.66 19.16
N ILE A 164 12.06 -3.95 18.88
CA ILE A 164 10.94 -4.45 18.07
C ILE A 164 9.61 -4.00 18.67
N TYR A 165 9.43 -4.19 19.99
CA TYR A 165 8.21 -3.74 20.67
C TYR A 165 7.99 -2.23 20.54
N THR A 166 9.06 -1.43 20.69
CA THR A 166 9.00 0.02 20.55
C THR A 166 8.58 0.43 19.13
N ASN A 167 9.09 -0.25 18.11
CA ASN A 167 8.72 0.01 16.71
C ASN A 167 7.25 -0.35 16.44
N LEU A 168 6.77 -1.49 16.96
CA LEU A 168 5.37 -1.89 16.86
C LEU A 168 4.43 -0.95 17.63
N LEU A 169 4.85 -0.46 18.81
CA LEU A 169 4.09 0.53 19.57
C LEU A 169 3.92 1.83 18.76
N LYS A 170 5.00 2.36 18.17
CA LYS A 170 4.93 3.56 17.33
C LYS A 170 3.99 3.37 16.14
N ALA A 171 4.03 2.21 15.47
CA ALA A 171 3.12 1.90 14.38
C ALA A 171 1.65 1.84 14.87
N SER A 172 1.41 1.19 16.02
CA SER A 172 0.08 1.13 16.65
C SER A 172 -0.45 2.52 17.04
N GLU A 173 0.40 3.36 17.63
CA GLU A 173 0.07 4.76 17.98
C GLU A 173 -0.23 5.58 16.73
N PHE A 174 0.54 5.40 15.64
CA PHE A 174 0.27 6.05 14.37
C PHE A 174 -1.11 5.69 13.83
N ILE A 175 -1.44 4.38 13.78
CA ILE A 175 -2.75 3.90 13.33
C ILE A 175 -3.87 4.51 14.18
N LYS A 176 -3.74 4.44 15.50
CA LYS A 176 -4.69 5.03 16.45
C LYS A 176 -4.91 6.53 16.15
N ASN A 177 -3.85 7.31 16.07
CA ASN A 177 -3.93 8.75 15.85
C ASN A 177 -4.56 9.10 14.50
N LYS A 178 -4.34 8.28 13.45
CA LYS A 178 -4.97 8.51 12.14
C LYS A 178 -6.46 8.23 12.17
N LEU A 179 -6.88 7.13 12.78
CA LEU A 179 -8.30 6.80 12.93
C LEU A 179 -9.02 7.80 13.83
N ASP A 180 -8.42 8.20 14.96
CA ASP A 180 -8.98 9.24 15.84
C ASP A 180 -9.11 10.61 15.14
N GLY A 181 -8.21 10.88 14.19
CA GLY A 181 -8.26 12.07 13.33
C GLY A 181 -9.20 11.97 12.13
N GLY A 182 -10.06 10.94 12.06
CA GLY A 182 -11.05 10.78 11.00
C GLY A 182 -10.52 10.21 9.69
N ASN A 183 -9.30 9.64 9.68
CA ASN A 183 -8.69 9.11 8.46
C ASN A 183 -8.87 7.59 8.37
N HIS A 184 -8.88 7.07 7.14
CA HIS A 184 -8.85 5.63 6.89
C HIS A 184 -7.43 5.06 6.97
N VAL A 185 -7.33 3.81 7.41
CA VAL A 185 -6.07 3.04 7.43
C VAL A 185 -6.29 1.70 6.74
N TRP A 186 -5.34 1.27 5.92
CA TRP A 186 -5.29 -0.07 5.34
C TRP A 186 -4.07 -0.83 5.86
N ILE A 187 -4.30 -2.08 6.28
CA ILE A 187 -3.25 -2.98 6.73
C ILE A 187 -3.49 -4.39 6.16
N ALA A 188 -2.42 -5.07 5.77
CA ALA A 188 -2.49 -6.46 5.37
C ALA A 188 -2.78 -7.39 6.58
N GLN A 189 -3.62 -8.39 6.39
CA GLN A 189 -4.01 -9.38 7.42
C GLN A 189 -2.83 -10.21 7.96
N LYS A 190 -1.73 -10.30 7.23
CA LYS A 190 -0.50 -10.99 7.65
C LYS A 190 0.74 -10.35 7.04
N GLN A 191 1.90 -10.69 7.55
CA GLN A 191 3.16 -10.28 6.96
C GLN A 191 3.44 -11.02 5.66
N GLY A 192 3.73 -10.26 4.60
CA GLY A 192 4.04 -10.78 3.28
C GLY A 192 2.81 -11.29 2.53
N ARG A 193 2.99 -11.40 1.20
CA ARG A 193 1.94 -11.84 0.29
C ARG A 193 1.56 -13.31 0.51
N SER A 194 0.30 -13.63 0.29
CA SER A 194 -0.16 -15.02 0.20
C SER A 194 0.40 -15.64 -1.08
N LYS A 195 1.35 -16.58 -0.94
CA LYS A 195 1.99 -17.27 -2.07
C LYS A 195 1.30 -18.59 -2.38
N ASP A 196 0.73 -19.21 -1.36
CA ASP A 196 0.02 -20.50 -1.40
C ASP A 196 -1.48 -20.36 -1.66
N GLY A 197 -1.97 -19.13 -1.80
CA GLY A 197 -3.39 -18.84 -1.97
C GLY A 197 -4.21 -18.90 -0.68
N ILE A 198 -3.62 -19.25 0.45
CA ILE A 198 -4.32 -19.33 1.74
C ILE A 198 -4.38 -17.95 2.38
N ASP A 199 -5.60 -17.44 2.52
CA ASP A 199 -5.87 -16.17 3.20
C ASP A 199 -6.23 -16.42 4.66
N LYS A 200 -5.22 -16.29 5.53
CA LYS A 200 -5.39 -16.44 6.97
C LYS A 200 -4.85 -15.20 7.68
N THR A 201 -5.67 -14.63 8.54
CA THR A 201 -5.27 -13.49 9.36
C THR A 201 -4.29 -13.94 10.45
N ASP A 202 -3.19 -13.21 10.61
CA ASP A 202 -2.23 -13.45 11.68
C ASP A 202 -2.69 -12.73 12.96
N PRO A 203 -2.98 -13.44 14.06
CA PRO A 203 -3.33 -12.81 15.34
C PRO A 203 -2.30 -11.79 15.84
N ALA A 204 -1.04 -11.91 15.40
CA ALA A 204 0.00 -10.93 15.76
C ALA A 204 -0.27 -9.54 15.18
N VAL A 205 -0.94 -9.45 14.02
CA VAL A 205 -1.37 -8.16 13.45
C VAL A 205 -2.42 -7.52 14.36
N LEU A 206 -3.40 -8.28 14.80
CA LEU A 206 -4.47 -7.80 15.68
C LEU A 206 -3.93 -7.40 17.06
N LYS A 207 -3.00 -8.21 17.61
CA LYS A 207 -2.31 -7.87 18.87
C LYS A 207 -1.49 -6.58 18.74
N MET A 208 -0.85 -6.35 17.58
CA MET A 208 -0.12 -5.10 17.30
C MET A 208 -1.07 -3.89 17.29
N LEU A 209 -2.23 -4.00 16.66
CA LEU A 209 -3.24 -2.92 16.64
C LEU A 209 -3.68 -2.51 18.05
N HIS A 210 -3.75 -3.46 19.00
CA HIS A 210 -4.16 -3.19 20.37
C HIS A 210 -3.05 -2.59 21.25
N ILE A 211 -1.78 -2.60 20.85
CA ILE A 211 -0.67 -2.15 21.71
C ILE A 211 -0.90 -0.72 22.24
N ALA A 212 -1.32 0.20 21.37
CA ALA A 212 -1.59 1.59 21.74
C ALA A 212 -2.87 1.76 22.59
N LEU A 213 -3.76 0.77 22.57
CA LEU A 213 -5.04 0.79 23.29
C LEU A 213 -4.98 0.14 24.67
N ARG A 214 -3.90 -0.54 25.04
CA ARG A 214 -3.79 -1.32 26.29
C ARG A 214 -4.12 -0.56 27.57
N LYS A 215 -4.00 0.77 27.55
CA LYS A 215 -4.36 1.64 28.68
C LYS A 215 -5.78 2.20 28.58
N THR A 216 -6.44 2.00 27.44
CA THR A 216 -7.76 2.57 27.12
C THR A 216 -8.85 1.52 27.24
N CYS A 217 -8.60 0.33 26.68
CA CYS A 217 -9.59 -0.76 26.66
C CYS A 217 -8.90 -2.14 26.59
N ASP A 218 -9.62 -3.19 26.94
CA ASP A 218 -9.19 -4.56 26.72
C ASP A 218 -9.26 -4.95 25.24
N PHE A 219 -8.54 -6.01 24.87
CA PHE A 219 -8.52 -6.47 23.46
C PHE A 219 -9.93 -6.80 22.94
N GLN A 220 -10.79 -7.33 23.79
CA GLN A 220 -12.16 -7.71 23.43
C GLN A 220 -13.01 -6.51 22.97
N GLU A 221 -12.62 -5.30 23.33
CA GLU A 221 -13.31 -4.05 22.96
C GLU A 221 -12.72 -3.38 21.72
N ILE A 222 -11.71 -3.98 21.08
CA ILE A 222 -11.02 -3.39 19.93
C ILE A 222 -11.96 -3.06 18.76
N THR A 223 -13.00 -3.88 18.55
CA THR A 223 -14.03 -3.69 17.51
C THR A 223 -14.99 -2.55 17.82
N ASN A 224 -15.12 -2.18 19.11
CA ASN A 224 -15.88 -1.00 19.51
C ASN A 224 -15.06 0.28 19.35
N TYR A 225 -13.72 0.16 19.45
CA TYR A 225 -12.83 1.30 19.31
C TYR A 225 -12.52 1.61 17.85
N TYR A 226 -12.20 0.59 17.06
CA TYR A 226 -11.92 0.71 15.64
C TYR A 226 -13.08 0.21 14.80
N ASN A 227 -13.47 0.96 13.77
CA ASN A 227 -14.39 0.50 12.74
C ASN A 227 -13.66 -0.45 11.81
N ILE A 228 -13.50 -1.71 12.20
CA ILE A 228 -12.77 -2.72 11.44
C ILE A 228 -13.66 -3.25 10.32
N VAL A 229 -13.19 -3.10 9.08
CA VAL A 229 -13.83 -3.66 7.89
C VAL A 229 -12.87 -4.61 7.21
N PRO A 230 -13.13 -5.92 7.23
CA PRO A 230 -12.38 -6.85 6.41
C PRO A 230 -12.59 -6.55 4.92
N CYS A 231 -11.52 -6.57 4.16
CA CYS A 231 -11.61 -6.47 2.72
C CYS A 231 -10.84 -7.61 2.04
N SER A 232 -11.38 -8.12 0.94
CA SER A 232 -10.72 -9.17 0.19
C SER A 232 -10.65 -8.83 -1.28
N ILE A 233 -9.48 -9.00 -1.86
CA ILE A 233 -9.24 -8.83 -3.28
C ILE A 233 -8.92 -10.18 -3.92
N SER A 234 -9.51 -10.41 -5.09
CA SER A 234 -9.23 -11.57 -5.92
C SER A 234 -8.90 -11.14 -7.34
N TYR A 235 -7.88 -11.75 -7.91
CA TYR A 235 -7.44 -11.59 -9.28
C TYR A 235 -7.75 -12.87 -10.04
N GLU A 236 -8.40 -12.77 -11.21
CA GLU A 236 -8.62 -13.92 -12.08
C GLU A 236 -7.28 -14.49 -12.57
N ILE A 237 -6.35 -13.59 -12.91
CA ILE A 237 -4.98 -13.94 -13.28
C ILE A 237 -4.06 -13.28 -12.25
N ASP A 238 -3.42 -14.09 -11.41
CA ASP A 238 -2.35 -13.58 -10.54
C ASP A 238 -1.10 -13.30 -11.38
N PRO A 239 -0.71 -12.03 -11.57
CA PRO A 239 0.40 -11.68 -12.45
C PRO A 239 1.76 -12.20 -11.95
N LEU A 240 1.82 -12.65 -10.69
CA LEU A 240 3.03 -13.15 -10.04
C LEU A 240 2.90 -14.63 -9.63
N ALA A 241 1.97 -15.40 -10.24
CA ALA A 241 1.75 -16.80 -9.88
C ALA A 241 3.02 -17.64 -10.01
N VAL A 242 3.79 -17.45 -11.08
CA VAL A 242 5.04 -18.16 -11.34
C VAL A 242 6.10 -17.82 -10.29
N GLU A 243 6.31 -16.53 -10.03
CA GLU A 243 7.28 -16.03 -9.05
C GLU A 243 6.92 -16.49 -7.63
N LYS A 244 5.63 -16.46 -7.27
CA LYS A 244 5.14 -16.95 -5.98
C LYS A 244 5.39 -18.45 -5.83
N SER A 245 5.12 -19.23 -6.87
CA SER A 245 5.39 -20.67 -6.90
C SER A 245 6.88 -20.97 -6.72
N GLN A 246 7.74 -20.24 -7.43
CA GLN A 246 9.19 -20.37 -7.31
C GLN A 246 9.67 -19.99 -5.90
N GLN A 247 9.12 -18.95 -5.29
CA GLN A 247 9.44 -18.57 -3.91
C GLN A 247 9.00 -19.58 -2.85
N LEU A 248 7.94 -20.37 -3.12
CA LEU A 248 7.54 -21.47 -2.24
C LEU A 248 8.51 -22.66 -2.29
N GLN A 249 9.11 -22.88 -3.46
CA GLN A 249 10.06 -23.97 -3.67
C GLN A 249 11.48 -23.62 -3.21
N ASN A 250 11.84 -22.32 -3.26
CA ASN A 250 13.18 -21.84 -2.94
C ASN A 250 13.24 -21.30 -1.50
N THR A 251 14.15 -21.86 -0.69
CA THR A 251 14.46 -21.41 0.66
C THR A 251 15.43 -20.23 0.73
N LYS A 252 15.81 -19.65 -0.42
CA LYS A 252 16.76 -18.52 -0.49
C LYS A 252 16.17 -17.25 0.13
N SER A 253 17.01 -16.46 0.78
CA SER A 253 16.68 -15.12 1.27
C SER A 253 16.15 -14.25 0.13
N LYS A 254 15.12 -13.44 0.42
CA LYS A 254 14.58 -12.46 -0.52
C LYS A 254 15.64 -11.47 -0.93
N ASP A 255 15.73 -11.20 -2.23
CA ASP A 255 16.51 -10.11 -2.80
C ASP A 255 15.60 -8.87 -2.97
N LEU A 256 16.14 -7.68 -2.69
CA LEU A 256 15.44 -6.41 -2.85
C LEU A 256 15.09 -6.10 -4.31
N ASP A 257 16.00 -6.43 -5.22
CA ASP A 257 15.77 -6.27 -6.67
C ASP A 257 14.60 -7.13 -7.14
N GLU A 258 14.36 -8.27 -6.48
CA GLU A 258 13.23 -9.13 -6.72
C GLU A 258 11.89 -8.44 -6.33
N ASP A 259 11.81 -7.81 -5.15
CA ASP A 259 10.60 -7.11 -4.72
C ASP A 259 10.26 -5.93 -5.67
N ILE A 260 11.25 -5.16 -6.11
CA ILE A 260 11.05 -4.09 -7.11
C ILE A 260 10.54 -4.65 -8.43
N SER A 261 11.16 -5.73 -8.93
CA SER A 261 10.71 -6.42 -10.15
C SER A 261 9.27 -6.91 -10.03
N HIS A 262 8.89 -7.46 -8.86
CA HIS A 262 7.54 -7.94 -8.60
C HIS A 262 6.51 -6.81 -8.55
N ILE A 263 6.85 -5.66 -7.97
CA ILE A 263 5.97 -4.47 -8.00
C ILE A 263 5.64 -4.11 -9.45
N PHE A 264 6.67 -4.07 -10.33
CA PHE A 264 6.45 -3.72 -11.73
C PHE A 264 5.60 -4.75 -12.48
N LYS A 265 5.94 -6.02 -12.36
CA LYS A 265 5.17 -7.08 -13.00
C LYS A 265 3.71 -7.06 -12.50
N GLY A 266 3.51 -6.91 -11.19
CA GLY A 266 2.18 -6.78 -10.60
C GLY A 266 1.37 -5.65 -11.22
N VAL A 267 1.99 -4.48 -11.39
CA VAL A 267 1.34 -3.30 -11.99
C VAL A 267 1.09 -3.47 -13.48
N MET A 268 2.03 -4.00 -14.26
CA MET A 268 2.02 -3.95 -15.73
C MET A 268 1.37 -5.15 -16.42
N LEU A 269 1.30 -6.32 -15.76
CA LEU A 269 0.75 -7.52 -16.39
C LEU A 269 -0.77 -7.57 -16.28
N ASN A 270 -1.40 -8.30 -17.21
CA ASN A 270 -2.85 -8.53 -17.23
C ASN A 270 -3.30 -9.29 -15.99
N LYS A 271 -4.47 -8.92 -15.47
CA LYS A 271 -5.10 -9.48 -14.27
C LYS A 271 -6.44 -10.14 -14.55
N GLY A 272 -6.94 -10.03 -15.80
CA GLY A 272 -8.30 -10.43 -16.15
C GLY A 272 -9.33 -9.66 -15.32
N ARG A 273 -10.30 -10.34 -14.76
CA ARG A 273 -11.29 -9.74 -13.85
C ARG A 273 -10.73 -9.63 -12.44
N VAL A 274 -10.97 -8.48 -11.80
CA VAL A 274 -10.58 -8.23 -10.42
C VAL A 274 -11.80 -7.89 -9.59
N LYS A 275 -11.95 -8.54 -8.44
CA LYS A 275 -13.04 -8.28 -7.51
C LYS A 275 -12.51 -7.87 -6.14
N LEU A 276 -12.99 -6.74 -5.65
CA LEU A 276 -12.72 -6.22 -4.31
C LEU A 276 -14.02 -6.22 -3.50
N CYS A 277 -14.02 -6.94 -2.38
CA CYS A 277 -15.17 -7.02 -1.48
C CYS A 277 -14.84 -6.36 -0.14
N PHE A 278 -15.73 -5.52 0.32
CA PHE A 278 -15.76 -4.98 1.68
C PHE A 278 -16.83 -5.74 2.46
N ALA A 279 -16.45 -6.37 3.56
CA ALA A 279 -17.38 -7.02 4.45
C ALA A 279 -18.08 -5.98 5.33
N ASP A 280 -19.09 -6.40 6.07
CA ASP A 280 -19.70 -5.56 7.09
C ASP A 280 -18.67 -5.26 8.20
N GLN A 281 -18.83 -4.09 8.84
CA GLN A 281 -18.01 -3.74 10.00
C GLN A 281 -18.13 -4.82 11.08
N ILE A 282 -17.00 -5.30 11.57
CA ILE A 282 -16.97 -6.28 12.66
C ILE A 282 -17.50 -5.64 13.94
N GLN A 283 -18.41 -6.32 14.61
CA GLN A 283 -18.98 -5.92 15.89
C GLN A 283 -18.92 -7.10 16.85
N GLY A 284 -18.79 -6.83 18.14
CA GLY A 284 -18.76 -7.85 19.20
C GLY A 284 -17.40 -7.97 19.88
N ALA A 285 -17.34 -8.86 20.87
CA ALA A 285 -16.15 -9.09 21.67
C ALA A 285 -15.42 -10.37 21.19
N TYR A 286 -14.14 -10.25 20.91
CA TYR A 286 -13.32 -11.32 20.35
C TYR A 286 -11.98 -11.45 21.10
N SER A 287 -11.42 -12.66 21.15
CA SER A 287 -9.99 -12.83 21.38
C SER A 287 -9.20 -12.56 20.08
N PRO A 288 -7.88 -12.32 20.14
CA PRO A 288 -7.09 -12.15 18.92
C PRO A 288 -7.20 -13.35 17.95
N GLU A 289 -7.29 -14.55 18.50
CA GLU A 289 -7.41 -15.78 17.75
C GLU A 289 -8.80 -15.93 17.09
N SER A 290 -9.89 -15.59 17.82
CA SER A 290 -11.24 -15.66 17.27
C SER A 290 -11.56 -14.54 16.28
N LEU A 291 -10.94 -13.37 16.43
CA LEU A 291 -11.07 -12.27 15.47
C LEU A 291 -10.31 -12.54 14.18
N ALA A 292 -9.29 -13.40 14.22
CA ALA A 292 -8.49 -13.78 13.05
C ALA A 292 -9.18 -14.84 12.17
N HIS A 293 -10.22 -15.49 12.66
CA HIS A 293 -11.02 -16.50 11.96
C HIS A 293 -12.34 -15.92 11.45
#